data_6edea9d8096960d12f7a4bdc0206ef04
#
_entry.id   6edea9d8096960d12f7a4bdc0206ef04
#
_cell.length_a   1.000
_cell.length_b   1.000
_cell.length_c   1.000
_cell.angle_alpha   90.00
_cell.angle_beta   90.00
_cell.angle_gamma   90.00
#
_symmetry.space_group_name_H-M   'P 1'
#
loop_
_entity.id
_entity.type
_entity.pdbx_description
1 polymer ?
#
loop_
_entity_poly.entity_id
_entity_poly.type
_entity_poly.pdbx_seq_one_letter_code
_entity_poly.pdbx_strand_id
1 'polypeptide(L)'
;MQLDELELDLPPAFEIGTKVRTRKLIRNDGTYPGQEIGATLAKKGDIGYIISIGTFLQNSYIYAVHFIEKGLIVGCRKKELEAVEEIK
;
A
#
# COMPACT_ATOMS: atom_id res chain seq x y z
N MET A 1 9.45 -23.50 -4.05
CA MET A 1 8.30 -22.68 -4.45
C MET A 1 8.38 -21.31 -3.80
N GLN A 2 8.12 -20.29 -4.56
CA GLN A 2 8.11 -18.92 -4.05
C GLN A 2 6.75 -18.64 -3.41
N LEU A 3 6.76 -18.12 -2.19
CA LEU A 3 5.51 -17.77 -1.54
C LEU A 3 4.81 -16.63 -2.28
N ASP A 4 5.60 -15.75 -2.92
CA ASP A 4 5.05 -14.63 -3.67
C ASP A 4 4.19 -15.08 -4.85
N GLU A 5 4.47 -16.24 -5.41
CA GLU A 5 3.68 -16.75 -6.51
C GLU A 5 2.25 -17.09 -6.07
N LEU A 6 2.09 -17.43 -4.80
CA LEU A 6 0.78 -17.78 -4.27
C LEU A 6 -0.09 -16.56 -4.05
N GLU A 7 0.50 -15.39 -3.88
CA GLU A 7 -0.28 -14.19 -3.63
C GLU A 7 -1.24 -13.88 -4.79
N LEU A 8 -0.75 -13.97 -6.03
CA LEU A 8 -1.58 -13.66 -7.19
C LEU A 8 -2.61 -14.75 -7.50
N ASP A 9 -2.42 -15.96 -6.96
CA ASP A 9 -3.40 -17.03 -7.10
C ASP A 9 -4.59 -16.84 -6.16
N LEU A 10 -4.47 -15.90 -5.23
CA LEU A 10 -5.52 -15.57 -4.27
C LEU A 10 -6.11 -14.21 -4.60
N PRO A 11 -7.34 -13.94 -4.19
CA PRO A 11 -7.87 -12.59 -4.36
C PRO A 11 -7.06 -11.60 -3.55
N PRO A 12 -7.09 -10.30 -3.91
CA PRO A 12 -6.40 -9.28 -3.13
C PRO A 12 -6.85 -9.29 -1.66
N ALA A 13 -5.90 -8.99 -0.77
CA ALA A 13 -6.19 -8.96 0.67
C ALA A 13 -7.10 -7.81 1.05
N PHE A 14 -7.09 -6.73 0.25
CA PHE A 14 -7.90 -5.54 0.50
C PHE A 14 -8.68 -5.19 -0.76
N GLU A 15 -9.89 -4.72 -0.58
CA GLU A 15 -10.69 -4.23 -1.70
C GLU A 15 -10.50 -2.73 -1.89
N ILE A 16 -10.80 -2.25 -3.10
CA ILE A 16 -10.82 -0.82 -3.38
C ILE A 16 -11.83 -0.17 -2.45
N GLY A 17 -11.44 0.95 -1.83
CA GLY A 17 -12.27 1.65 -0.86
C GLY A 17 -11.97 1.28 0.58
N THR A 18 -11.15 0.26 0.81
CA THR A 18 -10.81 -0.15 2.16
C THR A 18 -9.97 0.93 2.85
N LYS A 19 -10.34 1.26 4.07
CA LYS A 19 -9.53 2.14 4.90
C LYS A 19 -8.41 1.31 5.51
N VAL A 20 -7.18 1.80 5.36
CA VAL A 20 -6.00 1.08 5.84
C VAL A 20 -5.11 2.01 6.66
N ARG A 21 -4.25 1.38 7.44
CA ARG A 21 -3.24 2.07 8.23
C ARG A 21 -1.89 1.44 7.93
N THR A 22 -0.86 2.27 7.84
CA THR A 22 0.49 1.74 7.61
C THR A 22 1.01 1.06 8.88
N ARG A 23 1.68 -0.06 8.68
CA ARG A 23 2.27 -0.84 9.75
C ARG A 23 3.71 -0.44 10.02
N LYS A 24 4.31 0.31 9.10
CA LYS A 24 5.71 0.73 9.19
C LYS A 24 5.94 1.98 8.39
N LEU A 25 7.11 2.57 8.57
CA LEU A 25 7.56 3.71 7.79
C LEU A 25 7.69 3.31 6.32
N ILE A 26 7.17 4.13 5.42
CA ILE A 26 7.29 3.91 3.98
C ILE A 26 8.14 5.02 3.40
N ARG A 27 9.25 4.64 2.77
CA ARG A 27 10.17 5.56 2.12
C ARG A 27 10.09 5.42 0.62
N ASN A 28 10.45 6.50 -0.07
CA ASN A 28 10.51 6.49 -1.52
C ASN A 28 11.69 5.64 -1.97
N ASP A 29 11.39 4.58 -2.71
CA ASP A 29 12.42 3.69 -3.28
C ASP A 29 12.81 4.10 -4.70
N GLY A 30 12.38 5.28 -5.13
CA GLY A 30 12.65 5.79 -6.47
C GLY A 30 11.46 5.71 -7.40
N THR A 31 10.38 5.05 -6.99
CA THR A 31 9.20 4.90 -7.85
C THR A 31 8.20 6.04 -7.71
N TYR A 32 8.33 6.86 -6.67
CA TYR A 32 7.44 7.99 -6.46
C TYR A 32 8.07 9.25 -7.08
N PRO A 33 7.46 9.81 -8.14
CA PRO A 33 8.04 10.96 -8.82
C PRO A 33 7.92 12.23 -7.96
N GLY A 34 8.88 13.13 -8.14
CA GLY A 34 8.83 14.43 -7.50
C GLY A 34 9.42 14.49 -6.10
N GLN A 35 9.86 13.35 -5.57
CA GLN A 35 10.52 13.31 -4.27
C GLN A 35 11.80 12.50 -4.36
N GLU A 36 12.74 12.81 -3.47
CA GLU A 36 14.03 12.12 -3.45
C GLU A 36 13.89 10.68 -2.98
N ILE A 37 14.81 9.83 -3.45
CA ILE A 37 14.92 8.47 -2.95
C ILE A 37 15.23 8.55 -1.46
N GLY A 38 14.54 7.75 -0.67
CA GLY A 38 14.70 7.76 0.78
C GLY A 38 13.80 8.72 1.51
N ALA A 39 13.10 9.61 0.78
CA ALA A 39 12.16 10.53 1.42
C ALA A 39 11.01 9.75 2.07
N THR A 40 10.57 10.21 3.24
CA THR A 40 9.45 9.57 3.93
C THR A 40 8.16 9.90 3.21
N LEU A 41 7.45 8.87 2.77
CA LEU A 41 6.15 9.02 2.13
C LEU A 41 5.01 8.84 3.12
N ALA A 42 5.16 7.92 4.06
CA ALA A 42 4.18 7.69 5.10
C ALA A 42 4.86 7.19 6.36
N LYS A 43 4.31 7.54 7.50
CA LYS A 43 4.82 7.10 8.80
C LYS A 43 3.92 5.99 9.33
N LYS A 44 4.49 5.16 10.21
CA LYS A 44 3.70 4.13 10.87
C LYS A 44 2.44 4.73 11.49
N GLY A 45 1.30 4.14 11.19
CA GLY A 45 0.03 4.61 11.70
C GLY A 45 -0.72 5.57 10.80
N ASP A 46 -0.12 6.00 9.70
CA ASP A 46 -0.80 6.90 8.77
C ASP A 46 -1.98 6.18 8.12
N ILE A 47 -3.08 6.92 7.97
CA ILE A 47 -4.34 6.40 7.46
C ILE A 47 -4.52 6.79 6.00
N GLY A 48 -4.97 5.85 5.20
CA GLY A 48 -5.30 6.10 3.80
C GLY A 48 -6.40 5.16 3.33
N TYR A 49 -6.74 5.29 2.05
CA TYR A 49 -7.78 4.47 1.42
C TYR A 49 -7.23 3.85 0.16
N ILE A 50 -7.57 2.60 -0.08
CA ILE A 50 -7.16 1.90 -1.30
C ILE A 50 -7.99 2.41 -2.47
N ILE A 51 -7.32 2.97 -3.48
CA ILE A 51 -8.00 3.53 -4.65
C ILE A 51 -7.80 2.69 -5.90
N SER A 52 -6.78 1.87 -5.95
CA SER A 52 -6.59 0.94 -7.05
C SER A 52 -5.68 -0.20 -6.63
N ILE A 53 -5.70 -1.27 -7.41
CA ILE A 53 -4.91 -2.47 -7.15
C ILE A 53 -4.24 -2.87 -8.46
N GLY A 54 -2.93 -3.03 -8.41
CA GLY A 54 -2.15 -3.51 -9.54
C GLY A 54 -1.27 -4.67 -9.14
N THR A 55 -0.37 -5.05 -10.02
CA THR A 55 0.57 -6.13 -9.73
C THR A 55 2.00 -5.64 -9.94
N PHE A 56 2.94 -6.28 -9.24
CA PHE A 56 4.34 -5.97 -9.38
C PHE A 56 5.09 -7.25 -9.75
N LEU A 57 5.77 -7.23 -10.90
CA LEU A 57 6.54 -8.36 -11.40
C LEU A 57 5.74 -9.66 -11.48
N GLN A 58 4.42 -9.55 -11.56
CA GLN A 58 3.50 -10.70 -11.60
C GLN A 58 3.62 -11.62 -10.38
N ASN A 59 4.16 -11.09 -9.29
CA ASN A 59 4.35 -11.85 -8.05
C ASN A 59 3.44 -11.39 -6.93
N SER A 60 3.16 -10.10 -6.88
CA SER A 60 2.44 -9.55 -5.72
C SER A 60 1.52 -8.44 -6.15
N TYR A 61 0.54 -8.17 -5.29
CA TYR A 61 -0.34 -7.02 -5.48
C TYR A 61 0.31 -5.76 -4.96
N ILE A 62 0.05 -4.66 -5.67
CA ILE A 62 0.42 -3.32 -5.22
C ILE A 62 -0.89 -2.56 -5.00
N TYR A 63 -1.05 -2.05 -3.81
CA TYR A 63 -2.23 -1.29 -3.43
C TYR A 63 -1.90 0.18 -3.49
N ALA A 64 -2.56 0.93 -4.36
CA ALA A 64 -2.39 2.37 -4.38
C ALA A 64 -3.22 2.96 -3.26
N VAL A 65 -2.55 3.55 -2.29
CA VAL A 65 -3.18 4.10 -1.09
C VAL A 65 -3.14 5.61 -1.16
N HIS A 66 -4.31 6.21 -1.01
CA HIS A 66 -4.43 7.66 -0.98
C HIS A 66 -4.40 8.13 0.49
N PHE A 67 -3.27 8.71 0.87
CA PHE A 67 -3.10 9.30 2.19
C PHE A 67 -3.63 10.73 2.12
N ILE A 68 -4.92 10.88 2.41
CA ILE A 68 -5.64 12.13 2.14
C ILE A 68 -5.02 13.33 2.83
N GLU A 69 -4.65 13.19 4.10
CA GLU A 69 -4.08 14.31 4.85
C GLU A 69 -2.78 14.81 4.26
N LYS A 70 -2.02 13.93 3.61
CA LYS A 70 -0.74 14.29 3.00
C LYS A 70 -0.87 14.64 1.53
N GLY A 71 -1.99 14.32 0.91
CA GLY A 71 -2.19 14.53 -0.51
C GLY A 71 -1.32 13.63 -1.37
N LEU A 72 -0.95 12.45 -0.89
CA LEU A 72 -0.07 11.52 -1.60
C LEU A 72 -0.81 10.25 -1.95
N ILE A 73 -0.48 9.69 -3.12
CA ILE A 73 -0.93 8.36 -3.52
C ILE A 73 0.32 7.50 -3.64
N VAL A 74 0.41 6.46 -2.83
CA VAL A 74 1.63 5.65 -2.72
C VAL A 74 1.29 4.18 -2.94
N GLY A 75 2.09 3.50 -3.77
CA GLY A 75 1.96 2.06 -3.94
C GLY A 75 2.52 1.33 -2.72
N CYS A 76 1.70 0.52 -2.11
CA CYS A 76 2.06 -0.22 -0.90
C CYS A 76 1.81 -1.70 -1.10
N ARG A 77 2.54 -2.51 -0.36
CA ARG A 77 2.34 -3.95 -0.36
C ARG A 77 1.51 -4.36 0.83
N LYS A 78 0.90 -5.54 0.73
CA LYS A 78 0.06 -6.09 1.79
C LYS A 78 0.73 -6.04 3.15
N LYS A 79 2.00 -6.41 3.23
CA LYS A 79 2.72 -6.46 4.51
C LYS A 79 2.92 -5.11 5.16
N GLU A 80 2.74 -4.04 4.39
CA GLU A 80 2.92 -2.68 4.88
C GLU A 80 1.63 -2.07 5.43
N LEU A 81 0.53 -2.76 5.26
CA LEU A 81 -0.80 -2.23 5.55
C LEU A 81 -1.59 -3.16 6.46
N GLU A 82 -2.53 -2.57 7.17
CA GLU A 82 -3.57 -3.32 7.88
C GLU A 82 -4.90 -2.60 7.69
N ALA A 83 -5.96 -3.38 7.58
CA ALA A 83 -7.29 -2.80 7.44
C ALA A 83 -7.70 -2.15 8.75
N VAL A 84 -8.35 -1.00 8.66
CA VAL A 84 -8.91 -0.31 9.83
C VAL A 84 -10.38 -0.66 9.88
N GLU A 85 -10.77 -1.32 10.97
CA GLU A 85 -12.15 -1.69 11.15
C GLU A 85 -12.94 -0.45 11.57
N GLU A 86 -14.04 -0.19 10.82
CA GLU A 86 -14.89 0.94 11.16
C GLU A 86 -16.06 0.44 11.99
N ILE A 87 -16.20 1.02 13.16
CA ILE A 87 -17.31 0.73 14.05
C ILE A 87 -18.43 1.71 13.72
N LYS A 88 -19.58 1.16 13.38
CA LYS A 88 -20.74 1.99 13.06
C LYS A 88 -21.64 2.12 14.28
#